data_5f1c049c45b34e01252209868cb704c4
#
_entry.id   5f1c049c45b34e01252209868cb704c4
#
_cell.length_a   1.000
_cell.length_b   1.000
_cell.length_c   1.000
_cell.angle_alpha   90.00
_cell.angle_beta   90.00
_cell.angle_gamma   90.00
#
_symmetry.space_group_name_H-M   'P 1'
#
loop_
_entity.id
_entity.type
_entity.pdbx_description
1 polymer ?
#
loop_
_entity_poly.entity_id
_entity_poly.type
_entity_poly.pdbx_seq_one_letter_code
_entity_poly.pdbx_strand_id
1 'polypeptide(L)'
;MRRLWPFGVVAAVELIGVAADSTLLQWLAKPLLAPVLLVHLLRMRRRVDPVAVGLVFATGGDIALLVSGDTAFLVGMGCFLGTQVAFLTAFLRHRRPPVVAVAAYLACWVAANLVLWNSLGPLRLPVLGYSLALSLMAAAAAGVSRRVALGGGLFLVSDLLIGMEAAGSRVPGHGLAVMTTYIAALLLITTGWLAATAGRARPAAGGVSPAPAPGPVPGTAR
;
A
#
# COMPACT_ATOMS: atom_id res chain seq x y z
N MET A 1 12.22 -3.93 -14.43
CA MET A 1 13.03 -2.97 -13.64
C MET A 1 13.18 -1.59 -14.30
N ARG A 2 13.44 -1.47 -15.61
CA ARG A 2 13.60 -0.16 -16.30
C ARG A 2 12.42 0.82 -16.16
N ARG A 3 11.21 0.38 -15.87
CA ARG A 3 10.00 1.24 -15.81
C ARG A 3 9.75 1.91 -14.44
N LEU A 4 10.52 1.59 -13.40
CA LEU A 4 10.38 2.15 -12.05
C LEU A 4 11.54 3.07 -11.65
N TRP A 5 12.47 3.36 -12.57
CA TRP A 5 13.57 4.27 -12.30
C TRP A 5 13.12 5.67 -11.85
N PRO A 6 11.99 6.25 -12.40
CA PRO A 6 11.54 7.56 -11.93
C PRO A 6 11.16 7.55 -10.46
N PHE A 7 10.51 6.47 -10.00
CA PHE A 7 10.19 6.30 -8.58
C PHE A 7 11.46 6.20 -7.72
N GLY A 8 12.47 5.47 -8.17
CA GLY A 8 13.76 5.38 -7.48
C GLY A 8 14.45 6.73 -7.33
N VAL A 9 14.41 7.58 -8.37
CA VAL A 9 14.97 8.94 -8.31
C VAL A 9 14.20 9.80 -7.31
N VAL A 10 12.85 9.83 -7.40
CA VAL A 10 12.02 10.60 -6.48
C VAL A 10 12.22 10.14 -5.03
N ALA A 11 12.28 8.82 -4.80
CA ALA A 11 12.54 8.25 -3.49
C ALA A 11 13.93 8.65 -2.93
N ALA A 12 14.97 8.64 -3.77
CA ALA A 12 16.30 9.07 -3.37
C ALA A 12 16.33 10.56 -3.00
N VAL A 13 15.70 11.41 -3.82
CA VAL A 13 15.61 12.87 -3.54
C VAL A 13 14.86 13.12 -2.23
N GLU A 14 13.76 12.40 -1.97
CA GLU A 14 13.02 12.51 -0.71
C GLU A 14 13.89 12.11 0.49
N LEU A 15 14.56 10.96 0.43
CA LEU A 15 15.42 10.50 1.52
C LEU A 15 16.59 11.44 1.78
N ILE A 16 17.19 12.01 0.71
CA ILE A 16 18.22 13.06 0.83
C ILE A 16 17.62 14.33 1.47
N GLY A 17 16.41 14.72 1.05
CA GLY A 17 15.70 15.86 1.62
C GLY A 17 15.45 15.72 3.12
N VAL A 18 15.01 14.53 3.56
CA VAL A 18 14.82 14.22 4.98
C VAL A 18 16.14 14.18 5.74
N ALA A 19 17.19 13.56 5.16
CA ALA A 19 18.52 13.47 5.80
C ALA A 19 19.21 14.82 5.95
N ALA A 20 18.99 15.72 4.98
CA ALA A 20 19.56 17.06 4.96
C ALA A 20 18.64 18.11 5.61
N ASP A 21 17.52 17.71 6.19
CA ASP A 21 16.46 18.58 6.74
C ASP A 21 16.03 19.70 5.76
N SER A 22 16.00 19.35 4.46
CA SER A 22 15.69 20.29 3.38
C SER A 22 14.20 20.26 3.04
N THR A 23 13.45 21.25 3.53
CA THR A 23 12.03 21.42 3.22
C THR A 23 11.77 21.52 1.72
N LEU A 24 12.66 22.19 0.96
CA LEU A 24 12.51 22.34 -0.49
C LEU A 24 12.52 20.96 -1.20
N LEU A 25 13.49 20.10 -0.87
CA LEU A 25 13.58 18.76 -1.49
C LEU A 25 12.37 17.90 -1.13
N GLN A 26 11.90 17.97 0.11
CA GLN A 26 10.71 17.25 0.54
C GLN A 26 9.46 17.74 -0.20
N TRP A 27 9.26 19.07 -0.38
CA TRP A 27 8.14 19.61 -1.16
C TRP A 27 8.18 19.21 -2.64
N LEU A 28 9.38 19.02 -3.21
CA LEU A 28 9.53 18.60 -4.59
C LEU A 28 9.33 17.09 -4.78
N ALA A 29 9.76 16.27 -3.82
CA ALA A 29 9.81 14.82 -3.98
C ALA A 29 8.59 14.09 -3.36
N LYS A 30 8.23 14.40 -2.11
CA LYS A 30 7.18 13.68 -1.37
C LYS A 30 5.85 13.62 -2.11
N PRO A 31 5.31 14.74 -2.67
CA PRO A 31 4.06 14.72 -3.41
C PRO A 31 4.09 13.89 -4.71
N LEU A 32 5.28 13.53 -5.21
CA LEU A 32 5.45 12.77 -6.45
C LEU A 32 5.57 11.26 -6.21
N LEU A 33 5.81 10.80 -4.99
CA LEU A 33 6.00 9.37 -4.68
C LEU A 33 4.79 8.52 -5.13
N ALA A 34 3.62 8.82 -4.63
CA ALA A 34 2.41 8.07 -4.96
C ALA A 34 1.94 8.31 -6.41
N PRO A 35 1.96 9.52 -7.00
CA PRO A 35 1.62 9.76 -8.40
C PRO A 35 2.48 8.97 -9.40
N VAL A 36 3.78 8.84 -9.17
CA VAL A 36 4.65 8.05 -10.07
C VAL A 36 4.24 6.58 -10.08
N LEU A 37 3.90 6.02 -8.90
CA LEU A 37 3.38 4.66 -8.79
C LEU A 37 1.97 4.54 -9.39
N LEU A 38 1.11 5.55 -9.22
CA LEU A 38 -0.21 5.60 -9.82
C LEU A 38 -0.13 5.56 -11.36
N VAL A 39 0.72 6.39 -11.95
CA VAL A 39 0.94 6.39 -13.42
C VAL A 39 1.47 5.02 -13.87
N HIS A 40 2.40 4.42 -13.12
CA HIS A 40 2.90 3.08 -13.41
C HIS A 40 1.77 2.04 -13.36
N LEU A 41 0.94 2.06 -12.31
CA LEU A 41 -0.20 1.15 -12.12
C LEU A 41 -1.21 1.29 -13.27
N LEU A 42 -1.61 2.53 -13.61
CA LEU A 42 -2.59 2.80 -14.67
C LEU A 42 -2.08 2.37 -16.05
N ARG A 43 -0.80 2.60 -16.36
CA ARG A 43 -0.18 2.16 -17.62
C ARG A 43 -0.17 0.64 -17.76
N MET A 44 0.00 -0.09 -16.66
CA MET A 44 0.02 -1.54 -16.65
C MET A 44 -1.39 -2.16 -16.66
N ARG A 45 -2.34 -1.55 -15.97
CA ARG A 45 -3.69 -2.09 -15.78
C ARG A 45 -4.73 -1.55 -16.76
N ARG A 46 -4.50 -0.35 -17.30
CA ARG A 46 -5.43 0.40 -18.19
C ARG A 46 -6.84 0.58 -17.59
N ARG A 47 -6.97 0.49 -16.26
CA ARG A 47 -8.23 0.71 -15.53
C ARG A 47 -7.94 1.24 -14.14
N VAL A 48 -8.86 2.02 -13.60
CA VAL A 48 -8.83 2.48 -12.21
C VAL A 48 -9.34 1.33 -11.34
N ASP A 49 -8.56 0.98 -10.32
CA ASP A 49 -8.95 0.03 -9.28
C ASP A 49 -8.78 0.67 -7.89
N PRO A 50 -9.26 0.03 -6.81
CA PRO A 50 -9.16 0.66 -5.49
C PRO A 50 -7.73 0.97 -5.05
N VAL A 51 -6.70 0.25 -5.55
CA VAL A 51 -5.29 0.59 -5.25
C VAL A 51 -4.92 1.92 -5.89
N ALA A 52 -5.39 2.19 -7.13
CA ALA A 52 -5.19 3.49 -7.77
C ALA A 52 -5.85 4.63 -6.96
N VAL A 53 -7.07 4.40 -6.45
CA VAL A 53 -7.76 5.37 -5.57
C VAL A 53 -6.96 5.61 -4.28
N GLY A 54 -6.43 4.55 -3.67
CA GLY A 54 -5.58 4.66 -2.49
C GLY A 54 -4.32 5.50 -2.74
N LEU A 55 -3.67 5.37 -3.90
CA LEU A 55 -2.50 6.19 -4.26
C LEU A 55 -2.86 7.68 -4.44
N VAL A 56 -4.07 8.00 -4.92
CA VAL A 56 -4.55 9.40 -4.96
C VAL A 56 -4.70 9.96 -3.55
N PHE A 57 -5.34 9.21 -2.65
CA PHE A 57 -5.46 9.61 -1.25
C PHE A 57 -4.09 9.74 -0.56
N ALA A 58 -3.15 8.82 -0.83
CA ALA A 58 -1.79 8.89 -0.31
C ALA A 58 -1.09 10.19 -0.74
N THR A 59 -1.27 10.63 -2.00
CA THR A 59 -0.76 11.92 -2.48
C THR A 59 -1.31 13.09 -1.66
N GLY A 60 -2.61 13.09 -1.38
CA GLY A 60 -3.24 14.11 -0.54
C GLY A 60 -2.68 14.11 0.88
N GLY A 61 -2.45 12.92 1.46
CA GLY A 61 -1.84 12.75 2.77
C GLY A 61 -0.39 13.27 2.81
N ASP A 62 0.40 12.94 1.80
CA ASP A 62 1.79 13.40 1.66
C ASP A 62 1.88 14.94 1.60
N ILE A 63 1.00 15.57 0.83
CA ILE A 63 0.93 17.05 0.75
C ILE A 63 0.49 17.65 2.08
N ALA A 64 -0.54 17.10 2.70
CA ALA A 64 -1.06 17.63 3.96
C ALA A 64 -0.03 17.56 5.09
N LEU A 65 0.77 16.49 5.17
CA LEU A 65 1.82 16.34 6.19
C LEU A 65 3.05 17.22 5.95
N LEU A 66 3.18 17.89 4.80
CA LEU A 66 4.21 18.91 4.58
C LEU A 66 3.81 20.28 5.15
N VAL A 67 2.53 20.49 5.42
CA VAL A 67 2.02 21.70 6.05
C VAL A 67 2.03 21.52 7.56
N SER A 68 2.58 22.48 8.28
CA SER A 68 2.62 22.46 9.74
C SER A 68 1.24 22.77 10.35
N GLY A 69 0.94 22.16 11.49
CA GLY A 69 -0.24 22.44 12.30
C GLY A 69 -1.22 21.27 12.41
N ASP A 70 -2.00 21.31 13.49
CA ASP A 70 -2.89 20.20 13.88
C ASP A 70 -3.96 19.91 12.83
N THR A 71 -4.51 20.94 12.19
CA THR A 71 -5.52 20.76 11.13
C THR A 71 -4.94 20.05 9.93
N ALA A 72 -3.72 20.41 9.50
CA ALA A 72 -3.04 19.74 8.38
C ALA A 72 -2.70 18.28 8.71
N PHE A 73 -2.27 18.03 9.94
CA PHE A 73 -2.06 16.67 10.45
C PHE A 73 -3.34 15.81 10.39
N LEU A 74 -4.47 16.35 10.86
CA LEU A 74 -5.76 15.64 10.81
C LEU A 74 -6.26 15.40 9.38
N VAL A 75 -6.05 16.37 8.48
CA VAL A 75 -6.37 16.20 7.05
C VAL A 75 -5.49 15.12 6.43
N GLY A 76 -4.19 15.10 6.73
CA GLY A 76 -3.26 14.07 6.29
C GLY A 76 -3.68 12.69 6.78
N MET A 77 -4.01 12.57 8.07
CA MET A 77 -4.52 11.34 8.67
C MET A 77 -5.82 10.88 8.00
N GLY A 78 -6.75 11.80 7.69
CA GLY A 78 -7.97 11.49 6.94
C GLY A 78 -7.71 10.98 5.53
N CYS A 79 -6.75 11.57 4.82
CA CYS A 79 -6.31 11.11 3.50
C CYS A 79 -5.68 9.70 3.59
N PHE A 80 -4.79 9.46 4.55
CA PHE A 80 -4.21 8.13 4.73
C PHE A 80 -5.24 7.10 5.18
N LEU A 81 -6.25 7.48 5.98
CA LEU A 81 -7.40 6.61 6.24
C LEU A 81 -8.11 6.22 4.94
N GLY A 82 -8.32 7.17 4.02
CA GLY A 82 -8.86 6.90 2.68
C GLY A 82 -7.97 5.91 1.89
N THR A 83 -6.65 6.06 1.98
CA THR A 83 -5.69 5.10 1.41
C THR A 83 -5.88 3.70 1.96
N GLN A 84 -5.95 3.57 3.28
CA GLN A 84 -6.11 2.29 3.97
C GLN A 84 -7.43 1.61 3.61
N VAL A 85 -8.54 2.35 3.59
CA VAL A 85 -9.88 1.82 3.22
C VAL A 85 -9.88 1.37 1.75
N ALA A 86 -9.27 2.13 0.86
CA ALA A 86 -9.16 1.77 -0.55
C ALA A 86 -8.31 0.50 -0.75
N PHE A 87 -7.15 0.41 -0.10
CA PHE A 87 -6.29 -0.78 -0.14
C PHE A 87 -6.98 -1.99 0.49
N LEU A 88 -7.59 -1.84 1.67
CA LEU A 88 -8.36 -2.88 2.33
C LEU A 88 -9.45 -3.42 1.40
N THR A 89 -10.20 -2.54 0.75
CA THR A 89 -11.25 -2.91 -0.21
C THR A 89 -10.67 -3.72 -1.38
N ALA A 90 -9.53 -3.29 -1.94
CA ALA A 90 -8.85 -4.01 -3.01
C ALA A 90 -8.45 -5.42 -2.57
N PHE A 91 -7.82 -5.53 -1.39
CA PHE A 91 -7.28 -6.78 -0.89
C PHE A 91 -8.37 -7.78 -0.52
N LEU A 92 -9.43 -7.34 0.19
CA LEU A 92 -10.56 -8.21 0.53
C LEU A 92 -11.33 -8.71 -0.71
N ARG A 93 -11.48 -7.86 -1.75
CA ARG A 93 -12.07 -8.29 -3.03
C ARG A 93 -11.18 -9.27 -3.79
N HIS A 94 -9.88 -9.26 -3.53
CA HIS A 94 -8.95 -10.18 -4.19
C HIS A 94 -8.91 -11.54 -3.50
N ARG A 95 -8.71 -11.59 -2.18
CA ARG A 95 -8.64 -12.81 -1.37
C ARG A 95 -8.91 -12.52 0.11
N ARG A 96 -9.53 -13.47 0.80
CA ARG A 96 -9.71 -13.39 2.25
C ARG A 96 -8.37 -13.51 2.98
N PRO A 97 -8.11 -12.70 4.01
CA PRO A 97 -6.91 -12.78 4.81
C PRO A 97 -6.85 -14.09 5.61
N PRO A 98 -5.65 -14.61 5.90
CA PRO A 98 -5.49 -15.70 6.86
C PRO A 98 -5.94 -15.27 8.27
N VAL A 99 -6.69 -16.11 8.96
CA VAL A 99 -7.19 -15.81 10.31
C VAL A 99 -6.06 -15.49 11.29
N VAL A 100 -4.93 -16.18 11.18
CA VAL A 100 -3.72 -15.92 11.99
C VAL A 100 -3.19 -14.49 11.78
N ALA A 101 -3.18 -14.00 10.55
CA ALA A 101 -2.75 -12.62 10.28
C ALA A 101 -3.73 -11.61 10.90
N VAL A 102 -5.04 -11.84 10.78
CA VAL A 102 -6.06 -10.98 11.40
C VAL A 102 -5.87 -10.95 12.91
N ALA A 103 -5.73 -12.12 13.56
CA ALA A 103 -5.53 -12.21 15.00
C ALA A 103 -4.23 -11.50 15.45
N ALA A 104 -3.12 -11.72 14.73
CA ALA A 104 -1.83 -11.10 15.04
C ALA A 104 -1.87 -9.56 14.93
N TYR A 105 -2.42 -9.02 13.84
CA TYR A 105 -2.53 -7.57 13.66
C TYR A 105 -3.50 -6.92 14.64
N LEU A 106 -4.63 -7.59 14.98
CA LEU A 106 -5.54 -7.09 16.02
C LEU A 106 -4.90 -7.13 17.41
N ALA A 107 -4.13 -8.18 17.75
CA ALA A 107 -3.38 -8.22 18.99
C ALA A 107 -2.35 -7.08 19.07
N CYS A 108 -1.61 -6.83 17.97
CA CYS A 108 -0.67 -5.72 17.87
C CYS A 108 -1.39 -4.37 18.01
N TRP A 109 -2.57 -4.20 17.38
CA TRP A 109 -3.40 -3.01 17.52
C TRP A 109 -3.83 -2.75 18.96
N VAL A 110 -4.32 -3.78 19.66
CA VAL A 110 -4.70 -3.65 21.07
C VAL A 110 -3.49 -3.25 21.91
N ALA A 111 -2.34 -3.95 21.75
CA ALA A 111 -1.13 -3.66 22.50
C ALA A 111 -0.64 -2.22 22.27
N ALA A 112 -0.56 -1.76 21.02
CA ALA A 112 -0.13 -0.40 20.68
C ALA A 112 -1.05 0.67 21.29
N ASN A 113 -2.38 0.47 21.20
CA ASN A 113 -3.33 1.41 21.77
C ASN A 113 -3.29 1.42 23.31
N LEU A 114 -3.08 0.27 23.98
CA LEU A 114 -2.92 0.23 25.44
C LEU A 114 -1.69 1.01 25.88
N VAL A 115 -0.56 0.88 25.18
CA VAL A 115 0.69 1.59 25.48
C VAL A 115 0.55 3.09 25.24
N LEU A 116 -0.07 3.50 24.12
CA LEU A 116 -0.12 4.92 23.72
C LEU A 116 -1.33 5.66 24.33
N TRP A 117 -2.28 4.96 24.94
CA TRP A 117 -3.56 5.53 25.38
C TRP A 117 -3.43 6.81 26.21
N ASN A 118 -2.55 6.81 27.19
CA ASN A 118 -2.37 7.95 28.10
C ASN A 118 -1.66 9.14 27.46
N SER A 119 -0.84 8.89 26.42
CA SER A 119 -0.03 9.90 25.74
C SER A 119 -0.80 10.63 24.62
N LEU A 120 -1.88 10.03 24.11
CA LEU A 120 -2.60 10.55 22.92
C LEU A 120 -3.58 11.70 23.23
N GLY A 121 -3.96 11.94 24.48
CA GLY A 121 -4.87 13.05 24.84
C GLY A 121 -6.14 13.10 23.98
N PRO A 122 -6.43 14.23 23.31
CA PRO A 122 -7.63 14.38 22.46
C PRO A 122 -7.60 13.50 21.19
N LEU A 123 -6.44 13.03 20.78
CA LEU A 123 -6.26 12.19 19.58
C LEU A 123 -6.62 10.72 19.81
N ARG A 124 -6.98 10.30 21.02
CA ARG A 124 -7.27 8.90 21.35
C ARG A 124 -8.28 8.25 20.40
N LEU A 125 -9.44 8.87 20.20
CA LEU A 125 -10.50 8.29 19.36
C LEU A 125 -10.13 8.33 17.86
N PRO A 126 -9.62 9.44 17.29
CA PRO A 126 -9.11 9.45 15.93
C PRO A 126 -8.05 8.38 15.67
N VAL A 127 -7.03 8.26 16.55
CA VAL A 127 -5.95 7.27 16.40
C VAL A 127 -6.46 5.86 16.56
N LEU A 128 -7.41 5.60 17.47
CA LEU A 128 -8.01 4.27 17.64
C LEU A 128 -8.69 3.79 16.36
N GLY A 129 -9.53 4.62 15.74
CA GLY A 129 -10.20 4.27 14.48
C GLY A 129 -9.24 4.15 13.31
N TYR A 130 -8.29 5.08 13.19
CA TYR A 130 -7.25 5.09 12.17
C TYR A 130 -6.37 3.83 12.23
N SER A 131 -5.83 3.53 13.40
CA SER A 131 -4.95 2.38 13.61
C SER A 131 -5.67 1.03 13.45
N LEU A 132 -6.98 0.97 13.71
CA LEU A 132 -7.79 -0.21 13.40
C LEU A 132 -7.89 -0.44 11.88
N ALA A 133 -8.21 0.59 11.11
CA ALA A 133 -8.26 0.49 9.65
C ALA A 133 -6.92 0.08 9.06
N LEU A 134 -5.83 0.64 9.58
CA LEU A 134 -4.45 0.30 9.22
C LEU A 134 -4.13 -1.17 9.50
N SER A 135 -4.46 -1.66 10.70
CA SER A 135 -4.23 -3.06 11.09
C SER A 135 -5.05 -4.04 10.24
N LEU A 136 -6.30 -3.71 9.94
CA LEU A 136 -7.15 -4.52 9.06
C LEU A 136 -6.61 -4.53 7.62
N MET A 137 -6.13 -3.40 7.11
CA MET A 137 -5.50 -3.30 5.79
C MET A 137 -4.23 -4.16 5.72
N ALA A 138 -3.35 -4.09 6.73
CA ALA A 138 -2.15 -4.90 6.80
C ALA A 138 -2.45 -6.41 6.92
N ALA A 139 -3.46 -6.78 7.70
CA ALA A 139 -3.95 -8.16 7.78
C ALA A 139 -4.48 -8.65 6.42
N ALA A 140 -5.28 -7.82 5.72
CA ALA A 140 -5.81 -8.16 4.40
C ALA A 140 -4.70 -8.28 3.34
N ALA A 141 -3.65 -7.46 3.43
CA ALA A 141 -2.46 -7.54 2.58
C ALA A 141 -1.81 -8.93 2.61
N ALA A 142 -1.81 -9.59 3.78
CA ALA A 142 -1.27 -10.95 3.94
C ALA A 142 -2.01 -12.00 3.11
N GLY A 143 -3.28 -11.77 2.77
CA GLY A 143 -4.07 -12.64 1.89
C GLY A 143 -3.72 -12.51 0.41
N VAL A 144 -3.08 -11.43 -0.02
CA VAL A 144 -2.83 -11.15 -1.44
C VAL A 144 -1.54 -11.83 -1.93
N SER A 145 -0.41 -11.47 -1.36
CA SER A 145 0.90 -12.05 -1.66
C SER A 145 1.94 -11.64 -0.60
N ARG A 146 3.08 -12.34 -0.54
CA ARG A 146 4.17 -11.99 0.39
C ARG A 146 4.67 -10.55 0.21
N ARG A 147 4.73 -10.04 -1.03
CA ARG A 147 5.14 -8.65 -1.31
C ARG A 147 4.14 -7.65 -0.77
N VAL A 148 2.86 -7.87 -1.01
CA VAL A 148 1.79 -6.98 -0.51
C VAL A 148 1.74 -7.06 1.02
N ALA A 149 1.90 -8.25 1.61
CA ALA A 149 1.97 -8.43 3.06
C ALA A 149 3.12 -7.64 3.71
N LEU A 150 4.33 -7.74 3.14
CA LEU A 150 5.48 -6.95 3.59
C LEU A 150 5.22 -5.44 3.45
N GLY A 151 4.64 -5.03 2.33
CA GLY A 151 4.25 -3.63 2.12
C GLY A 151 3.23 -3.13 3.12
N GLY A 152 2.21 -3.93 3.44
CA GLY A 152 1.21 -3.60 4.47
C GLY A 152 1.82 -3.49 5.87
N GLY A 153 2.73 -4.40 6.22
CA GLY A 153 3.47 -4.35 7.48
C GLY A 153 4.38 -3.12 7.58
N LEU A 154 5.10 -2.77 6.52
CA LEU A 154 5.94 -1.57 6.48
C LEU A 154 5.12 -0.28 6.55
N PHE A 155 3.93 -0.26 5.92
CA PHE A 155 3.01 0.87 6.05
C PHE A 155 2.58 1.06 7.51
N LEU A 156 2.22 -0.05 8.19
CA LEU A 156 1.88 -0.03 9.61
C LEU A 156 3.05 0.48 10.47
N VAL A 157 4.28 0.04 10.20
CA VAL A 157 5.47 0.52 10.92
C VAL A 157 5.70 2.01 10.70
N SER A 158 5.58 2.50 9.46
CA SER A 158 5.68 3.92 9.16
C SER A 158 4.68 4.76 9.94
N ASP A 159 3.42 4.34 9.94
CA ASP A 159 2.35 5.08 10.61
C ASP A 159 2.44 4.97 12.15
N LEU A 160 2.91 3.84 12.66
CA LEU A 160 3.19 3.70 14.10
C LEU A 160 4.27 4.69 14.54
N LEU A 161 5.32 4.85 13.75
CA LEU A 161 6.36 5.84 14.02
C LEU A 161 5.76 7.26 14.06
N ILE A 162 4.93 7.64 13.07
CA ILE A 162 4.23 8.94 13.06
C ILE A 162 3.35 9.10 14.33
N GLY A 163 2.63 8.04 14.72
CA GLY A 163 1.82 8.03 15.93
C GLY A 163 2.65 8.20 17.22
N MET A 164 3.84 7.59 17.30
CA MET A 164 4.76 7.78 18.42
C MET A 164 5.28 9.23 18.51
N GLU A 165 5.59 9.85 17.38
CA GLU A 165 5.97 11.27 17.37
C GLU A 165 4.83 12.17 17.84
N ALA A 166 3.60 11.92 17.35
CA ALA A 166 2.41 12.64 17.80
C ALA A 166 2.12 12.45 19.30
N ALA A 167 2.52 11.31 19.87
CA ALA A 167 2.46 11.01 21.32
C ALA A 167 3.66 11.59 22.12
N GLY A 168 4.52 12.38 21.48
CA GLY A 168 5.67 13.03 22.13
C GLY A 168 6.94 12.17 22.23
N SER A 169 6.94 10.99 21.61
CA SER A 169 8.09 10.06 21.62
C SER A 169 8.85 10.14 20.30
N ARG A 170 9.90 10.96 20.25
CA ARG A 170 10.75 11.10 19.07
C ARG A 170 12.07 10.33 19.22
N VAL A 171 12.41 9.48 18.25
CA VAL A 171 13.65 8.71 18.21
C VAL A 171 14.63 9.37 17.21
N PRO A 172 15.96 9.35 17.44
CA PRO A 172 16.92 9.83 16.44
C PRO A 172 16.75 9.13 15.10
N GLY A 173 16.79 9.89 14.00
CA GLY A 173 16.56 9.35 12.64
C GLY A 173 15.10 9.01 12.31
N HIS A 174 14.16 9.44 13.14
CA HIS A 174 12.72 9.17 13.02
C HIS A 174 12.18 9.44 11.61
N GLY A 175 12.42 10.63 11.06
CA GLY A 175 11.94 11.01 9.72
C GLY A 175 12.46 10.07 8.62
N LEU A 176 13.74 9.65 8.68
CA LEU A 176 14.29 8.68 7.73
C LEU A 176 13.65 7.30 7.88
N ALA A 177 13.38 6.85 9.10
CA ALA A 177 12.72 5.58 9.35
C ALA A 177 11.29 5.58 8.79
N VAL A 178 10.52 6.65 9.06
CA VAL A 178 9.17 6.85 8.53
C VAL A 178 9.20 6.81 6.99
N MET A 179 10.04 7.65 6.37
CA MET A 179 10.04 7.76 4.91
C MET A 179 10.57 6.51 4.22
N THR A 180 11.60 5.84 4.77
CA THR A 180 12.12 4.60 4.20
C THR A 180 11.06 3.50 4.23
N THR A 181 10.38 3.31 5.36
CA THR A 181 9.33 2.30 5.49
C THR A 181 8.12 2.61 4.64
N TYR A 182 7.70 3.87 4.54
CA TYR A 182 6.61 4.33 3.69
C TYR A 182 6.88 4.13 2.19
N ILE A 183 8.05 4.58 1.70
CA ILE A 183 8.46 4.41 0.30
C ILE A 183 8.51 2.92 -0.09
N ALA A 184 9.10 2.09 0.77
CA ALA A 184 9.14 0.65 0.57
C ALA A 184 7.73 0.03 0.59
N ALA A 185 6.85 0.48 1.49
CA ALA A 185 5.47 0.03 1.58
C ALA A 185 4.70 0.30 0.27
N LEU A 186 4.70 1.54 -0.21
CA LEU A 186 4.02 1.90 -1.46
C LEU A 186 4.54 1.11 -2.66
N LEU A 187 5.87 0.95 -2.77
CA LEU A 187 6.50 0.18 -3.84
C LEU A 187 6.08 -1.29 -3.81
N LEU A 188 6.16 -1.92 -2.64
CA LEU A 188 5.84 -3.34 -2.47
C LEU A 188 4.34 -3.62 -2.65
N ILE A 189 3.46 -2.76 -2.14
CA ILE A 189 2.01 -2.87 -2.35
C ILE A 189 1.70 -2.76 -3.84
N THR A 190 2.17 -1.71 -4.51
CA THR A 190 1.86 -1.46 -5.92
C THR A 190 2.39 -2.56 -6.84
N THR A 191 3.67 -2.93 -6.68
CA THR A 191 4.28 -3.97 -7.52
C THR A 191 3.75 -5.37 -7.21
N GLY A 192 3.51 -5.66 -5.93
CA GLY A 192 2.92 -6.91 -5.49
C GLY A 192 1.47 -7.08 -5.97
N TRP A 193 0.69 -5.99 -5.94
CA TRP A 193 -0.67 -5.96 -6.48
C TRP A 193 -0.69 -6.20 -7.99
N LEU A 194 0.18 -5.54 -8.75
CA LEU A 194 0.31 -5.77 -10.19
C LEU A 194 0.63 -7.23 -10.50
N ALA A 195 1.59 -7.82 -9.79
CA ALA A 195 1.97 -9.23 -9.98
C ALA A 195 0.82 -10.19 -9.63
N ALA A 196 0.14 -9.99 -8.49
CA ALA A 196 -0.94 -10.84 -8.03
C ALA A 196 -2.16 -10.81 -8.96
N THR A 197 -2.39 -9.70 -9.65
CA THR A 197 -3.56 -9.50 -10.52
C THR A 197 -3.29 -9.75 -12.00
N ALA A 198 -2.02 -9.83 -12.42
CA ALA A 198 -1.63 -10.16 -13.80
C ALA A 198 -2.05 -11.58 -14.21
N GLY A 199 -1.95 -12.54 -13.28
CA GLY A 199 -2.29 -13.94 -13.53
C GLY A 199 -3.79 -14.20 -13.81
N ARG A 200 -4.68 -13.34 -13.34
CA ARG A 200 -6.13 -13.45 -13.56
C ARG A 200 -6.60 -12.94 -14.93
N ALA A 201 -5.76 -12.21 -15.65
CA ALA A 201 -6.08 -11.64 -16.95
C ALA A 201 -5.75 -12.56 -18.12
N ARG A 202 -5.15 -13.75 -17.90
CA ARG A 202 -5.00 -14.79 -18.91
C ARG A 202 -6.27 -15.63 -18.88
N PRO A 203 -7.16 -15.55 -19.92
CA PRO A 203 -8.15 -16.57 -20.13
C PRO A 203 -7.38 -17.89 -20.28
N ALA A 204 -7.88 -18.97 -19.68
CA ALA A 204 -7.42 -20.29 -20.04
C ALA A 204 -7.45 -20.36 -21.57
N ALA A 205 -6.28 -20.40 -22.19
CA ALA A 205 -6.17 -20.68 -23.61
C ALA A 205 -6.91 -21.99 -23.78
N GLY A 206 -8.08 -21.92 -24.42
CA GLY A 206 -9.00 -22.99 -24.58
C GLY A 206 -8.21 -24.21 -25.06
N GLY A 207 -8.33 -25.30 -24.32
CA GLY A 207 -7.98 -26.59 -24.85
C GLY A 207 -8.81 -26.80 -26.11
N VAL A 208 -8.24 -26.47 -27.25
CA VAL A 208 -8.73 -26.99 -28.52
C VAL A 208 -8.45 -28.47 -28.41
N SER A 209 -9.50 -29.21 -28.01
CA SER A 209 -9.48 -30.68 -28.16
C SER A 209 -9.21 -30.94 -29.64
N PRO A 210 -8.16 -31.71 -29.99
CA PRO A 210 -7.95 -32.05 -31.40
C PRO A 210 -9.21 -32.74 -31.87
N ALA A 211 -9.74 -32.25 -33.03
CA ALA A 211 -10.88 -32.89 -33.69
C ALA A 211 -10.57 -34.37 -33.89
N PRO A 212 -11.54 -35.28 -33.68
CA PRO A 212 -11.35 -36.71 -33.93
C PRO A 212 -10.97 -36.88 -35.39
N ALA A 213 -9.94 -37.70 -35.64
CA ALA A 213 -9.48 -38.05 -36.99
C ALA A 213 -10.66 -38.61 -37.82
N PRO A 214 -10.78 -38.24 -39.10
CA PRO A 214 -11.83 -38.78 -39.97
C PRO A 214 -11.66 -40.29 -40.05
N GLY A 215 -12.75 -41.00 -39.75
CA GLY A 215 -12.80 -42.45 -39.84
C GLY A 215 -12.50 -42.96 -41.25
N PRO A 216 -12.07 -44.24 -41.41
CA PRO A 216 -11.72 -44.79 -42.69
C PRO A 216 -12.94 -44.85 -43.61
N VAL A 217 -12.76 -44.38 -44.87
CA VAL A 217 -13.76 -44.41 -45.92
C VAL A 217 -14.03 -45.88 -46.31
N PRO A 218 -15.28 -46.35 -46.36
CA PRO A 218 -15.57 -47.70 -46.80
C PRO A 218 -15.16 -47.91 -48.26
N GLY A 219 -14.26 -48.83 -48.50
CA GLY A 219 -13.82 -49.18 -49.85
C GLY A 219 -14.98 -49.76 -50.67
N THR A 220 -15.16 -49.22 -51.87
CA THR A 220 -16.02 -49.85 -52.94
C THR A 220 -15.37 -51.08 -53.39
N ALA A 221 -16.01 -52.26 -53.06
CA ALA A 221 -15.74 -53.52 -53.71
C ALA A 221 -16.18 -53.53 -55.18
N ARG A 222 -15.27 -53.90 -56.05
CA ARG A 222 -15.55 -54.50 -57.35
C ARG A 222 -14.80 -55.78 -57.45
#